data_45efe1be1977335a32848d155b258c28
#
_entry.id   45efe1be1977335a32848d155b258c28
#
_cell.length_a   1.000
_cell.length_b   1.000
_cell.length_c   1.000
_cell.angle_alpha   90.00
_cell.angle_beta   90.00
_cell.angle_gamma   90.00
#
_symmetry.space_group_name_H-M   'P 1'
#
loop_
_entity.id
_entity.type
_entity.pdbx_description
1 polymer ?
#
loop_
_entity_poly.entity_id
_entity_poly.type
_entity_poly.pdbx_seq_one_letter_code
_entity_poly.pdbx_strand_id
1 'polypeptide(L)'
;MKYRLRWIGLLSVAWLVLFRLAGEGRPAESLWDEIYKSAWAGIYTEDQAARGESSYRARCASCHGTSLEGSDDAPPLAGRDFTYDWNCANIADLFEKIQYTMPANRPGQLSEKQIAEILSYILKVNRFPAGSSVLPPSADELRGILFFAQNPSQWALLPR
;
A
#
# COMPACT_ATOMS: atom_id res chain seq x y z
N MET A 1 50.75 -7.90 46.61
CA MET A 1 50.43 -8.52 45.31
C MET A 1 48.93 -8.87 45.24
N LYS A 2 48.01 -7.87 45.42
CA LYS A 2 46.54 -8.12 45.54
C LYS A 2 45.65 -7.14 44.75
N TYR A 3 46.18 -6.32 43.80
CA TYR A 3 45.36 -5.31 43.12
C TYR A 3 45.25 -5.46 41.60
N ARG A 4 45.68 -6.58 41.00
CA ARG A 4 45.66 -6.77 39.53
C ARG A 4 44.38 -7.35 38.96
N LEU A 5 43.45 -7.89 39.77
CA LEU A 5 42.28 -8.57 39.26
C LEU A 5 40.97 -7.75 39.15
N ARG A 6 40.96 -6.50 39.64
CA ARG A 6 39.74 -5.71 39.69
C ARG A 6 39.49 -4.84 38.44
N TRP A 7 40.50 -4.67 37.59
CA TRP A 7 40.36 -3.80 36.39
C TRP A 7 39.88 -4.53 35.14
N ILE A 8 39.98 -5.83 35.06
CA ILE A 8 39.59 -6.64 33.89
C ILE A 8 38.01 -6.70 33.80
N GLY A 9 37.31 -6.68 34.92
CA GLY A 9 35.86 -6.75 34.95
C GLY A 9 35.16 -5.46 34.51
N LEU A 10 35.78 -4.29 34.73
CA LEU A 10 35.18 -3.02 34.38
C LEU A 10 35.29 -2.65 32.90
N LEU A 11 36.34 -3.13 32.22
CA LEU A 11 36.52 -2.91 30.77
C LEU A 11 35.59 -3.78 29.94
N SER A 12 35.27 -4.98 30.39
CA SER A 12 34.33 -5.87 29.69
C SER A 12 32.86 -5.39 29.75
N VAL A 13 32.46 -4.78 30.87
CA VAL A 13 31.10 -4.21 31.01
C VAL A 13 30.95 -2.93 30.18
N ALA A 14 31.99 -2.06 30.16
CA ALA A 14 31.99 -0.88 29.34
C ALA A 14 31.93 -1.19 27.83
N TRP A 15 32.59 -2.26 27.39
CA TRP A 15 32.55 -2.73 25.99
C TRP A 15 31.19 -3.27 25.58
N LEU A 16 30.50 -3.99 26.48
CA LEU A 16 29.15 -4.50 26.25
C LEU A 16 28.10 -3.37 26.22
N VAL A 17 28.28 -2.32 27.01
CA VAL A 17 27.39 -1.16 27.01
C VAL A 17 27.60 -0.30 25.75
N LEU A 18 28.84 -0.10 25.31
CA LEU A 18 29.15 0.60 24.06
C LEU A 18 28.68 -0.14 22.82
N PHE A 19 28.68 -1.50 22.84
CA PHE A 19 28.16 -2.29 21.73
C PHE A 19 26.64 -2.25 21.63
N ARG A 20 25.95 -1.99 22.75
CA ARG A 20 24.47 -1.78 22.76
C ARG A 20 24.06 -0.38 22.32
N LEU A 21 25.00 0.59 22.36
CA LEU A 21 24.78 1.97 21.90
C LEU A 21 25.20 2.18 20.44
N ALA A 22 25.86 1.20 19.82
CA ALA A 22 26.03 1.15 18.37
C ALA A 22 24.66 0.82 17.75
N GLY A 23 23.90 1.89 17.56
CA GLY A 23 22.49 1.90 17.27
C GLY A 23 22.09 0.86 16.24
N GLU A 24 20.98 0.21 16.51
CA GLU A 24 20.12 -0.36 15.50
C GLU A 24 19.82 0.76 14.50
N GLY A 25 20.69 0.88 13.50
CA GLY A 25 20.44 1.74 12.35
C GLY A 25 19.13 1.21 11.74
N ARG A 26 18.03 1.94 11.95
CA ARG A 26 16.78 1.63 11.26
C ARG A 26 17.12 1.57 9.78
N PRO A 27 16.81 0.47 9.09
CA PRO A 27 17.04 0.40 7.65
C PRO A 27 16.33 1.60 7.00
N ALA A 28 16.94 2.17 5.97
CA ALA A 28 16.38 3.33 5.27
C ALA A 28 14.93 3.09 4.81
N GLU A 29 14.55 1.84 4.57
CA GLU A 29 13.19 1.38 4.27
C GLU A 29 12.17 1.80 5.34
N SER A 30 12.52 1.76 6.64
CA SER A 30 11.61 2.16 7.71
C SER A 30 11.32 3.66 7.75
N LEU A 31 12.21 4.49 7.21
CA LEU A 31 12.01 5.94 7.13
C LEU A 31 11.03 6.32 6.03
N TRP A 32 11.05 5.62 4.90
CA TRP A 32 10.10 5.85 3.82
C TRP A 32 8.69 5.42 4.21
N ASP A 33 8.54 4.28 4.90
CA ASP A 33 7.26 3.80 5.41
C ASP A 33 6.67 4.71 6.50
N GLU A 34 7.54 5.42 7.26
CA GLU A 34 7.13 6.39 8.28
C GLU A 34 6.71 7.74 7.67
N ILE A 35 7.32 8.14 6.54
CA ILE A 35 7.06 9.41 5.86
C ILE A 35 5.90 9.29 4.87
N TYR A 36 5.81 8.18 4.16
CA TYR A 36 4.80 7.96 3.12
C TYR A 36 4.13 6.60 3.28
N LYS A 37 2.89 6.60 3.72
CA LYS A 37 2.08 5.38 3.67
C LYS A 37 1.83 5.05 2.19
N SER A 38 2.22 3.85 1.77
CA SER A 38 2.09 3.40 0.39
C SER A 38 1.04 2.31 0.26
N ALA A 39 0.40 2.20 -0.90
CA ALA A 39 -0.46 1.07 -1.22
C ALA A 39 0.28 -0.29 -1.13
N TRP A 40 1.61 -0.30 -1.21
CA TRP A 40 2.44 -1.49 -1.00
C TRP A 40 2.57 -1.94 0.46
N ALA A 41 2.07 -1.15 1.40
CA ALA A 41 2.11 -1.49 2.83
C ALA A 41 0.98 -2.44 3.29
N GLY A 42 0.25 -3.06 2.36
CA GLY A 42 -0.83 -3.99 2.72
C GLY A 42 -2.03 -3.27 3.34
N ILE A 43 -2.61 -2.33 2.62
CA ILE A 43 -3.65 -1.42 3.11
C ILE A 43 -5.08 -1.97 3.02
N TYR A 44 -5.26 -3.20 2.56
CA TYR A 44 -6.55 -3.88 2.46
C TYR A 44 -6.42 -5.35 2.87
N THR A 45 -7.52 -6.04 3.15
CA THR A 45 -7.53 -7.48 3.47
C THR A 45 -8.00 -8.31 2.29
N GLU A 46 -7.59 -9.60 2.23
CA GLU A 46 -8.07 -10.55 1.21
C GLU A 46 -9.58 -10.69 1.20
N ASP A 47 -10.21 -10.73 2.39
CA ASP A 47 -11.67 -10.81 2.49
C ASP A 47 -12.37 -9.58 1.94
N GLN A 48 -11.76 -8.40 2.12
CA GLN A 48 -12.29 -7.15 1.56
C GLN A 48 -12.21 -7.18 0.04
N ALA A 49 -11.09 -7.61 -0.53
CA ALA A 49 -10.91 -7.74 -1.97
C ALA A 49 -11.86 -8.78 -2.58
N ALA A 50 -12.14 -9.90 -1.88
CA ALA A 50 -13.09 -10.91 -2.34
C ALA A 50 -14.53 -10.37 -2.43
N ARG A 51 -14.95 -9.53 -1.46
CA ARG A 51 -16.24 -8.83 -1.55
C ARG A 51 -16.25 -7.80 -2.69
N GLY A 52 -15.11 -7.13 -2.88
CA GLY A 52 -14.90 -6.19 -3.98
C GLY A 52 -15.00 -6.84 -5.35
N GLU A 53 -14.48 -8.06 -5.52
CA GLU A 53 -14.61 -8.83 -6.74
C GLU A 53 -16.09 -9.07 -7.11
N SER A 54 -16.90 -9.49 -6.14
CA SER A 54 -18.33 -9.72 -6.35
C SER A 54 -19.05 -8.43 -6.79
N SER A 55 -18.74 -7.31 -6.14
CA SER A 55 -19.29 -5.99 -6.47
C SER A 55 -18.82 -5.49 -7.85
N TYR A 56 -17.53 -5.69 -8.17
CA TYR A 56 -16.96 -5.36 -9.46
C TYR A 56 -17.63 -6.11 -10.60
N ARG A 57 -17.77 -7.43 -10.48
CA ARG A 57 -18.42 -8.27 -11.49
C ARG A 57 -19.86 -7.83 -11.79
N ALA A 58 -20.58 -7.41 -10.75
CA ALA A 58 -21.97 -7.01 -10.88
C ALA A 58 -22.17 -5.60 -11.48
N ARG A 59 -21.18 -4.70 -11.36
CA ARG A 59 -21.39 -3.27 -11.62
C ARG A 59 -20.37 -2.63 -12.56
N CYS A 60 -19.21 -3.23 -12.75
CA CYS A 60 -18.09 -2.63 -13.48
C CYS A 60 -17.66 -3.47 -14.69
N ALA A 61 -17.73 -4.79 -14.58
CA ALA A 61 -17.18 -5.72 -15.56
C ALA A 61 -17.80 -5.61 -16.95
N SER A 62 -19.05 -5.14 -17.05
CA SER A 62 -19.72 -4.95 -18.36
C SER A 62 -19.02 -3.92 -19.25
N CYS A 63 -18.31 -2.94 -18.66
CA CYS A 63 -17.57 -1.92 -19.39
C CYS A 63 -16.05 -2.12 -19.26
N HIS A 64 -15.56 -2.41 -18.06
CA HIS A 64 -14.11 -2.52 -17.79
C HIS A 64 -13.52 -3.92 -18.02
N GLY A 65 -14.34 -4.87 -18.52
CA GLY A 65 -13.92 -6.25 -18.74
C GLY A 65 -13.92 -7.10 -17.46
N THR A 66 -14.01 -8.42 -17.61
CA THR A 66 -14.08 -9.37 -16.49
C THR A 66 -12.75 -9.55 -15.76
N SER A 67 -11.63 -9.28 -16.45
CA SER A 67 -10.25 -9.32 -15.95
C SER A 67 -9.65 -7.93 -15.82
N LEU A 68 -10.48 -6.87 -15.78
CA LEU A 68 -10.09 -5.47 -15.68
C LEU A 68 -9.29 -4.97 -16.92
N GLU A 69 -9.42 -5.64 -18.04
CA GLU A 69 -8.69 -5.38 -19.29
C GLU A 69 -9.18 -4.14 -20.04
N GLY A 70 -10.34 -3.60 -19.67
CA GLY A 70 -10.97 -2.51 -20.40
C GLY A 70 -11.72 -2.96 -21.65
N SER A 71 -12.25 -2.00 -22.40
CA SER A 71 -12.93 -2.16 -23.67
C SER A 71 -12.84 -0.88 -24.49
N ASP A 72 -13.49 -0.81 -25.66
CA ASP A 72 -13.58 0.42 -26.45
C ASP A 72 -14.33 1.55 -25.68
N ASP A 73 -15.19 1.20 -24.74
CA ASP A 73 -16.01 2.14 -23.98
C ASP A 73 -15.40 2.56 -22.64
N ALA A 74 -14.44 1.80 -22.11
CA ALA A 74 -13.87 2.04 -20.79
C ALA A 74 -12.38 1.60 -20.69
N PRO A 75 -11.54 2.42 -20.03
CA PRO A 75 -10.12 2.11 -19.89
C PRO A 75 -9.88 0.85 -19.05
N PRO A 76 -8.72 0.20 -19.20
CA PRO A 76 -8.31 -0.88 -18.33
C PRO A 76 -8.16 -0.38 -16.88
N LEU A 77 -8.46 -1.25 -15.92
CA LEU A 77 -8.29 -1.02 -14.49
C LEU A 77 -7.18 -1.92 -13.91
N ALA A 78 -6.45 -2.62 -14.77
CA ALA A 78 -5.29 -3.42 -14.40
C ALA A 78 -4.18 -3.31 -15.44
N GLY A 79 -2.97 -3.66 -15.01
CA GLY A 79 -1.79 -3.70 -15.86
C GLY A 79 -1.01 -2.39 -15.86
N ARG A 80 -0.08 -2.32 -16.82
CA ARG A 80 0.93 -1.25 -16.86
C ARG A 80 0.31 0.13 -17.05
N ASP A 81 -0.63 0.27 -17.98
CA ASP A 81 -1.21 1.57 -18.33
C ASP A 81 -1.96 2.13 -17.12
N PHE A 82 -2.81 1.32 -16.47
CA PHE A 82 -3.49 1.71 -15.25
C PHE A 82 -2.52 2.12 -14.13
N THR A 83 -1.51 1.29 -13.87
CA THR A 83 -0.57 1.59 -12.77
C THR A 83 0.30 2.81 -13.07
N TYR A 84 0.58 3.09 -14.34
CA TYR A 84 1.34 4.26 -14.75
C TYR A 84 0.51 5.55 -14.64
N ASP A 85 -0.75 5.52 -15.06
CA ASP A 85 -1.66 6.67 -15.02
C ASP A 85 -1.92 7.13 -13.57
N TRP A 86 -1.96 6.19 -12.63
CA TRP A 86 -2.18 6.47 -11.21
C TRP A 86 -0.88 6.61 -10.40
N ASN A 87 0.28 6.53 -11.04
CA ASN A 87 1.56 6.63 -10.33
C ASN A 87 1.72 7.98 -9.65
N CYS A 88 2.11 7.98 -8.38
CA CYS A 88 2.25 9.15 -7.52
C CYS A 88 0.93 9.86 -7.14
N ALA A 89 -0.23 9.38 -7.57
CA ALA A 89 -1.52 9.84 -7.05
C ALA A 89 -1.76 9.27 -5.63
N ASN A 90 -2.69 9.83 -4.90
CA ASN A 90 -3.12 9.21 -3.64
C ASN A 90 -4.31 8.27 -3.86
N ILE A 91 -4.51 7.34 -2.93
CA ILE A 91 -5.62 6.37 -3.03
C ILE A 91 -6.98 7.06 -2.93
N ALA A 92 -7.07 8.22 -2.28
CA ALA A 92 -8.29 9.01 -2.23
C ALA A 92 -8.72 9.49 -3.62
N ASP A 93 -7.78 9.86 -4.49
CA ASP A 93 -8.11 10.34 -5.85
C ASP A 93 -8.83 9.23 -6.65
N LEU A 94 -8.36 7.99 -6.52
CA LEU A 94 -8.98 6.83 -7.17
C LEU A 94 -10.33 6.50 -6.52
N PHE A 95 -10.44 6.60 -5.20
CA PHE A 95 -11.68 6.43 -4.47
C PHE A 95 -12.74 7.46 -4.91
N GLU A 96 -12.38 8.74 -4.95
CA GLU A 96 -13.25 9.85 -5.38
C GLU A 96 -13.63 9.73 -6.86
N LYS A 97 -12.70 9.27 -7.72
CA LYS A 97 -13.01 8.97 -9.12
C LYS A 97 -14.15 7.96 -9.24
N ILE A 98 -14.09 6.87 -8.48
CA ILE A 98 -15.17 5.87 -8.45
C ILE A 98 -16.44 6.49 -7.88
N GLN A 99 -16.35 7.19 -6.76
CA GLN A 99 -17.50 7.77 -6.05
C GLN A 99 -18.32 8.70 -6.93
N TYR A 100 -17.65 9.62 -7.63
CA TYR A 100 -18.34 10.68 -8.34
C TYR A 100 -18.64 10.38 -9.81
N THR A 101 -17.96 9.40 -10.41
CA THR A 101 -18.10 9.17 -11.85
C THR A 101 -18.52 7.74 -12.23
N MET A 102 -18.53 6.79 -11.27
CA MET A 102 -18.80 5.37 -11.55
C MET A 102 -19.97 4.82 -10.73
N PRO A 103 -20.71 3.85 -11.28
CA PRO A 103 -20.75 3.46 -12.69
C PRO A 103 -21.22 4.59 -13.58
N ALA A 104 -20.66 4.74 -14.80
CA ALA A 104 -20.91 5.90 -15.67
C ALA A 104 -22.38 6.13 -15.99
N ASN A 105 -23.18 5.06 -16.06
CA ASN A 105 -24.63 5.14 -16.28
C ASN A 105 -25.43 5.56 -15.03
N ARG A 106 -24.84 5.50 -13.84
CA ARG A 106 -25.46 5.86 -12.55
C ARG A 106 -24.43 6.30 -11.51
N PRO A 107 -23.75 7.44 -11.69
CA PRO A 107 -22.75 7.95 -10.74
C PRO A 107 -23.31 8.14 -9.34
N GLY A 108 -22.49 7.91 -8.31
CA GLY A 108 -22.85 8.15 -6.92
C GLY A 108 -23.77 7.08 -6.28
N GLN A 109 -24.08 5.98 -6.97
CA GLN A 109 -24.92 4.91 -6.41
C GLN A 109 -24.19 3.94 -5.47
N LEU A 110 -22.87 3.92 -5.51
CA LEU A 110 -22.08 3.05 -4.67
C LEU A 110 -21.94 3.67 -3.28
N SER A 111 -22.14 2.86 -2.23
CA SER A 111 -21.76 3.28 -0.89
C SER A 111 -20.23 3.34 -0.76
N GLU A 112 -19.71 4.17 0.12
CA GLU A 112 -18.28 4.29 0.40
C GLU A 112 -17.65 2.94 0.74
N LYS A 113 -18.36 2.09 1.49
CA LYS A 113 -17.94 0.71 1.77
C LYS A 113 -17.78 -0.11 0.48
N GLN A 114 -18.73 -0.04 -0.44
CA GLN A 114 -18.64 -0.77 -1.72
C GLN A 114 -17.48 -0.25 -2.56
N ILE A 115 -17.23 1.06 -2.54
CA ILE A 115 -16.10 1.67 -3.26
C ILE A 115 -14.78 1.16 -2.67
N ALA A 116 -14.61 1.14 -1.34
CA ALA A 116 -13.42 0.62 -0.68
C ALA A 116 -13.19 -0.87 -0.99
N GLU A 117 -14.26 -1.67 -1.04
CA GLU A 117 -14.18 -3.09 -1.40
C GLU A 117 -13.77 -3.27 -2.87
N ILE A 118 -14.39 -2.54 -3.81
CA ILE A 118 -14.03 -2.58 -5.24
C ILE A 118 -12.58 -2.12 -5.43
N LEU A 119 -12.17 -1.06 -4.77
CA LEU A 119 -10.80 -0.56 -4.83
C LEU A 119 -9.79 -1.58 -4.30
N SER A 120 -10.12 -2.29 -3.21
CA SER A 120 -9.29 -3.39 -2.70
C SER A 120 -9.12 -4.51 -3.73
N TYR A 121 -10.17 -4.84 -4.49
CA TYR A 121 -10.08 -5.81 -5.58
C TYR A 121 -9.20 -5.31 -6.73
N ILE A 122 -9.34 -4.05 -7.14
CA ILE A 122 -8.48 -3.44 -8.17
C ILE A 122 -7.01 -3.49 -7.73
N LEU A 123 -6.71 -3.13 -6.49
CA LEU A 123 -5.35 -3.22 -5.94
C LEU A 123 -4.81 -4.65 -5.96
N LYS A 124 -5.61 -5.64 -5.56
CA LYS A 124 -5.25 -7.06 -5.60
C LYS A 124 -4.91 -7.54 -7.02
N VAL A 125 -5.73 -7.21 -8.02
CA VAL A 125 -5.47 -7.59 -9.41
C VAL A 125 -4.19 -6.96 -9.93
N ASN A 126 -3.87 -5.75 -9.49
CA ASN A 126 -2.61 -5.05 -9.79
C ASN A 126 -1.43 -5.48 -8.87
N ARG A 127 -1.58 -6.60 -8.13
CA ARG A 127 -0.52 -7.25 -7.34
C ARG A 127 -0.01 -6.44 -6.14
N PHE A 128 -0.76 -5.47 -5.67
CA PHE A 128 -0.48 -4.87 -4.37
C PHE A 128 -0.74 -5.91 -3.27
N PRO A 129 0.10 -6.00 -2.24
CA PRO A 129 -0.06 -6.99 -1.19
C PRO A 129 -1.29 -6.69 -0.32
N ALA A 130 -1.99 -7.73 0.09
CA ALA A 130 -2.94 -7.64 1.17
C ALA A 130 -2.22 -7.55 2.52
N GLY A 131 -2.89 -6.95 3.50
CA GLY A 131 -2.42 -6.83 4.87
C GLY A 131 -3.48 -7.27 5.88
N SER A 132 -3.30 -6.83 7.11
CA SER A 132 -4.21 -7.14 8.22
C SER A 132 -5.27 -6.06 8.47
N SER A 133 -5.13 -4.89 7.86
CA SER A 133 -6.05 -3.76 8.03
C SER A 133 -6.98 -3.63 6.83
N VAL A 134 -8.23 -3.30 7.09
CA VAL A 134 -9.18 -2.98 6.01
C VAL A 134 -8.88 -1.61 5.41
N LEU A 135 -9.07 -1.46 4.11
CA LEU A 135 -9.07 -0.16 3.45
C LEU A 135 -10.25 0.65 3.95
N PRO A 136 -10.04 1.82 4.58
CA PRO A 136 -11.12 2.62 5.14
C PRO A 136 -12.08 3.13 4.05
N PRO A 137 -13.38 3.16 4.33
CA PRO A 137 -14.38 3.67 3.39
C PRO A 137 -14.52 5.20 3.50
N SER A 138 -13.42 5.93 3.40
CA SER A 138 -13.36 7.38 3.58
C SER A 138 -12.23 7.97 2.74
N ALA A 139 -12.54 8.89 1.84
CA ALA A 139 -11.53 9.58 1.04
C ALA A 139 -10.53 10.34 1.92
N ASP A 140 -10.99 10.95 3.02
CA ASP A 140 -10.11 11.71 3.90
C ASP A 140 -9.05 10.84 4.57
N GLU A 141 -9.40 9.61 4.98
CA GLU A 141 -8.46 8.64 5.55
C GLU A 141 -7.47 8.08 4.50
N LEU A 142 -7.85 8.13 3.22
CA LEU A 142 -7.05 7.62 2.11
C LEU A 142 -6.08 8.67 1.53
N ARG A 143 -6.23 9.97 1.84
CA ARG A 143 -5.39 11.06 1.28
C ARG A 143 -3.90 10.94 1.60
N GLY A 144 -3.56 10.29 2.70
CA GLY A 144 -2.16 10.07 3.09
C GLY A 144 -1.51 8.82 2.50
N ILE A 145 -2.20 8.08 1.61
CA ILE A 145 -1.72 6.82 1.06
C ILE A 145 -1.39 7.02 -0.43
N LEU A 146 -0.12 6.84 -0.79
CA LEU A 146 0.34 7.02 -2.17
C LEU A 146 0.23 5.72 -2.98
N PHE A 147 -0.20 5.88 -4.22
CA PHE A 147 -0.16 4.82 -5.23
C PHE A 147 1.17 4.92 -5.99
N PHE A 148 2.04 3.94 -5.83
CA PHE A 148 3.25 3.81 -6.64
C PHE A 148 3.12 2.63 -7.59
N ALA A 149 3.39 2.84 -8.87
CA ALA A 149 3.36 1.80 -9.90
C ALA A 149 4.35 0.65 -9.62
N GLN A 150 5.43 0.94 -8.91
CA GLN A 150 6.43 -0.02 -8.48
C GLN A 150 6.62 0.04 -6.96
N ASN A 151 6.95 -1.09 -6.36
CA ASN A 151 7.22 -1.14 -4.92
C ASN A 151 8.44 -0.28 -4.57
N PRO A 152 8.29 0.77 -3.74
CA PRO A 152 9.39 1.67 -3.39
C PRO A 152 10.57 0.96 -2.69
N SER A 153 10.33 -0.14 -1.98
CA SER A 153 11.39 -0.90 -1.31
C SER A 153 12.40 -1.49 -2.32
N GLN A 154 12.00 -1.70 -3.56
CA GLN A 154 12.89 -2.17 -4.63
C GLN A 154 13.89 -1.10 -5.09
N TRP A 155 13.61 0.18 -4.89
CA TRP A 155 14.51 1.27 -5.29
C TRP A 155 15.76 1.35 -4.40
N ALA A 156 15.65 0.90 -3.14
CA ALA A 156 16.79 0.83 -2.23
C ALA A 156 17.86 -0.18 -2.65
N LEU A 157 17.52 -1.12 -3.53
CA LEU A 157 18.40 -2.18 -4.02
C LEU A 157 19.13 -1.81 -5.32
N LEU A 158 18.84 -0.65 -5.92
CA LEU A 158 19.53 -0.21 -7.13
C LEU A 158 20.94 0.28 -6.78
N PRO A 159 22.00 -0.22 -7.45
CA PRO A 159 23.36 0.27 -7.26
C PRO A 159 23.42 1.77 -7.60
N ARG A 160 24.02 2.53 -6.70
CA ARG A 160 24.33 3.96 -6.90
C ARG A 160 25.51 4.13 -7.82
#